data_f8bf355c5d3f8f81672367491c9d68c2
#
_entry.id   f8bf355c5d3f8f81672367491c9d68c2
#
_cell.length_a   1.000
_cell.length_b   1.000
_cell.length_c   1.000
_cell.angle_alpha   90.00
_cell.angle_beta   90.00
_cell.angle_gamma   90.00
#
_symmetry.space_group_name_H-M   'P 1'
#
loop_
_entity.id
_entity.type
_entity.pdbx_description
1 polymer ?
#
loop_
_entity_poly.entity_id
_entity_poly.type
_entity_poly.pdbx_seq_one_letter_code
_entity_poly.pdbx_strand_id
1 'polypeptide(L)'
;TVLSGEPGSGKTSICHILARTLGLDAFDNLLSSDERAGLSAGRFVHVPVEYGWTSKRDFVGYWNPITNRFESSDPARWDLLRTLDAEERSASGSVYPAMMLLDEANLSPMEYYWSDWMRLCDEQTSSGIVTLWDKAPTKVPETLRFMATINNDSTTETLSPRLIDRAAVVTLPVVDCIENTSPAKVVGPVSWKELQAYFGAKAVSKNARELSDLHDRLMPMLEGLGIRLSPRSIRQMNGYVGAASSIFADGDKPAWLDAADFAVMQKCLPRITGTGA
;
A
#
# COMPACT_ATOMS: atom_id res chain seq x y z
N THR A 1 -1.85 1.11 1.00
CA THR A 1 -3.13 1.79 0.75
C THR A 1 -4.21 0.76 0.51
N VAL A 2 -5.39 0.97 1.09
CA VAL A 2 -6.59 0.16 0.87
C VAL A 2 -7.61 1.00 0.12
N LEU A 3 -8.10 0.51 -1.00
CA LEU A 3 -9.20 1.11 -1.76
C LEU A 3 -10.50 0.41 -1.39
N SER A 4 -11.43 1.16 -0.83
CA SER A 4 -12.73 0.70 -0.38
C SER A 4 -13.82 1.25 -1.32
N GLY A 5 -14.92 0.54 -1.48
CA GLY A 5 -16.07 1.01 -2.26
C GLY A 5 -16.93 -0.15 -2.77
N GLU A 6 -18.03 0.21 -3.38
CA GLU A 6 -18.94 -0.77 -3.98
C GLU A 6 -18.31 -1.53 -5.16
N PRO A 7 -18.81 -2.71 -5.51
CA PRO A 7 -18.46 -3.37 -6.75
C PRO A 7 -18.63 -2.42 -7.95
N GLY A 8 -17.67 -2.43 -8.87
CA GLY A 8 -17.72 -1.57 -10.06
C GLY A 8 -17.23 -0.12 -9.87
N SER A 9 -16.82 0.30 -8.67
CA SER A 9 -16.28 1.65 -8.43
C SER A 9 -14.87 1.90 -9.00
N GLY A 10 -14.29 0.95 -9.74
CA GLY A 10 -13.01 1.13 -10.43
C GLY A 10 -11.75 0.91 -9.55
N LYS A 11 -11.88 0.36 -8.34
CA LYS A 11 -10.76 0.12 -7.40
C LYS A 11 -9.56 -0.57 -8.05
N THR A 12 -9.81 -1.73 -8.64
CA THR A 12 -8.77 -2.54 -9.32
C THR A 12 -8.20 -1.81 -10.53
N SER A 13 -9.06 -1.13 -11.30
CA SER A 13 -8.64 -0.36 -12.49
C SER A 13 -7.67 0.77 -12.14
N ILE A 14 -7.90 1.51 -11.05
CA ILE A 14 -6.99 2.56 -10.58
C ILE A 14 -5.61 1.99 -10.26
N CYS A 15 -5.54 0.82 -9.63
CA CYS A 15 -4.26 0.16 -9.33
C CYS A 15 -3.50 -0.21 -10.60
N HIS A 16 -4.18 -0.75 -11.60
CA HIS A 16 -3.57 -1.06 -12.90
C HIS A 16 -3.12 0.19 -13.65
N ILE A 17 -3.92 1.26 -13.64
CA ILE A 17 -3.54 2.54 -14.25
C ILE A 17 -2.30 3.11 -13.57
N LEU A 18 -2.23 3.08 -12.24
CA LEU A 18 -1.07 3.54 -11.48
C LEU A 18 0.18 2.73 -11.83
N ALA A 19 0.07 1.39 -11.87
CA ALA A 19 1.18 0.51 -12.23
C ALA A 19 1.70 0.83 -13.64
N ARG A 20 0.80 1.00 -14.60
CA ARG A 20 1.14 1.36 -15.98
C ARG A 20 1.76 2.76 -16.07
N THR A 21 1.23 3.74 -15.34
CA THR A 21 1.76 5.11 -15.32
C THR A 21 3.18 5.16 -14.75
N LEU A 22 3.48 4.32 -13.76
CA LEU A 22 4.83 4.18 -13.19
C LEU A 22 5.74 3.29 -14.04
N GLY A 23 5.25 2.69 -15.12
CA GLY A 23 6.02 1.81 -16.01
C GLY A 23 6.40 0.47 -15.37
N LEU A 24 5.60 -0.04 -14.41
CA LEU A 24 5.93 -1.26 -13.67
C LEU A 24 5.73 -2.54 -14.50
N ASP A 25 4.96 -2.48 -15.58
CA ASP A 25 4.65 -3.63 -16.44
C ASP A 25 5.78 -3.97 -17.45
N ALA A 26 6.64 -2.98 -17.74
CA ALA A 26 7.61 -3.06 -18.83
C ALA A 26 9.05 -2.98 -18.30
N PHE A 27 9.40 -3.82 -17.34
CA PHE A 27 10.67 -3.71 -16.65
C PHE A 27 11.61 -4.86 -16.99
N ASP A 28 12.82 -4.53 -17.45
CA ASP A 28 13.96 -5.44 -17.40
C ASP A 28 14.56 -5.41 -16.00
N ASN A 29 14.49 -6.53 -15.30
CA ASN A 29 15.12 -6.67 -13.99
C ASN A 29 16.64 -6.54 -14.10
N LEU A 30 17.28 -5.99 -13.06
CA LEU A 30 18.75 -5.82 -13.00
C LEU A 30 19.54 -7.12 -12.88
N LEU A 31 18.85 -8.25 -12.76
CA LEU A 31 19.45 -9.56 -12.64
C LEU A 31 20.08 -10.00 -13.98
N SER A 32 21.19 -10.71 -13.92
CA SER A 32 21.80 -11.37 -15.07
C SER A 32 20.86 -12.40 -15.71
N SER A 33 21.14 -12.81 -16.96
CA SER A 33 20.31 -13.81 -17.65
C SER A 33 20.21 -15.13 -16.90
N ASP A 34 21.29 -15.54 -16.22
CA ASP A 34 21.33 -16.78 -15.44
C ASP A 34 20.56 -16.68 -14.13
N GLU A 35 20.58 -15.50 -13.49
CA GLU A 35 19.82 -15.21 -12.28
C GLU A 35 18.32 -14.98 -12.57
N ARG A 36 17.97 -14.58 -13.78
CA ARG A 36 16.58 -14.41 -14.24
C ARG A 36 15.91 -15.71 -14.67
N ALA A 37 16.64 -16.80 -14.78
CA ALA A 37 16.06 -18.06 -15.26
C ALA A 37 14.86 -18.46 -14.39
N GLY A 38 13.65 -18.29 -14.93
CA GLY A 38 12.38 -18.56 -14.28
C GLY A 38 11.81 -17.41 -13.45
N LEU A 39 12.37 -16.16 -13.51
CA LEU A 39 11.83 -15.00 -12.82
C LEU A 39 10.94 -14.16 -13.76
N SER A 40 9.87 -13.60 -13.19
CA SER A 40 9.01 -12.64 -13.88
C SER A 40 9.78 -11.32 -14.11
N ALA A 41 9.59 -10.72 -15.28
CA ALA A 41 10.18 -9.42 -15.61
C ALA A 41 9.41 -8.23 -14.99
N GLY A 42 8.15 -8.42 -14.58
CA GLY A 42 7.28 -7.35 -14.11
C GLY A 42 7.55 -6.93 -12.67
N ARG A 43 7.29 -5.66 -12.38
CA ARG A 43 7.31 -5.08 -11.03
C ARG A 43 5.92 -4.83 -10.45
N PHE A 44 4.90 -5.23 -11.16
CA PHE A 44 3.51 -5.24 -10.72
C PHE A 44 2.99 -6.67 -10.66
N VAL A 45 2.49 -7.07 -9.51
CA VAL A 45 1.86 -8.37 -9.31
C VAL A 45 0.45 -8.19 -8.80
N HIS A 46 -0.53 -8.70 -9.56
CA HIS A 46 -1.92 -8.77 -9.17
C HIS A 46 -2.17 -10.08 -8.42
N VAL A 47 -2.68 -9.97 -7.22
CA VAL A 47 -2.89 -11.06 -6.27
C VAL A 47 -4.39 -11.14 -5.95
N PRO A 48 -5.17 -11.96 -6.65
CA PRO A 48 -6.54 -12.24 -6.24
C PRO A 48 -6.52 -13.01 -4.92
N VAL A 49 -7.19 -12.47 -3.91
CA VAL A 49 -7.33 -13.15 -2.62
C VAL A 49 -8.52 -14.08 -2.68
N GLU A 50 -8.36 -15.28 -2.14
CA GLU A 50 -9.41 -16.29 -2.15
C GLU A 50 -10.01 -16.49 -0.75
N TYR A 51 -11.21 -17.02 -0.70
CA TYR A 51 -11.81 -17.45 0.56
C TYR A 51 -10.98 -18.55 1.24
N GLY A 52 -10.86 -18.46 2.56
CA GLY A 52 -10.20 -19.48 3.33
C GLY A 52 -8.68 -19.32 3.45
N TRP A 53 -8.11 -18.21 3.04
CA TRP A 53 -6.72 -17.89 3.36
C TRP A 53 -6.55 -17.69 4.86
N THR A 54 -5.78 -18.55 5.50
CA THR A 54 -5.62 -18.58 6.96
C THR A 54 -4.21 -18.35 7.44
N SER A 55 -3.26 -18.30 6.52
CA SER A 55 -1.84 -18.19 6.86
C SER A 55 -1.01 -17.56 5.75
N LYS A 56 0.20 -17.15 6.09
CA LYS A 56 1.18 -16.67 5.10
C LYS A 56 1.50 -17.69 3.99
N ARG A 57 1.21 -18.97 4.21
CA ARG A 57 1.40 -20.00 3.18
C ARG A 57 0.53 -19.74 1.96
N ASP A 58 -0.69 -19.28 2.18
CA ASP A 58 -1.64 -19.01 1.12
C ASP A 58 -1.17 -17.82 0.27
N PHE A 59 -0.52 -16.85 0.90
CA PHE A 59 -0.03 -15.65 0.21
C PHE A 59 1.31 -15.86 -0.51
N VAL A 60 2.30 -16.48 0.12
CA VAL A 60 3.66 -16.57 -0.44
C VAL A 60 4.05 -18.01 -0.77
N GLY A 61 3.70 -18.94 0.11
CA GLY A 61 4.14 -20.33 0.03
C GLY A 61 4.72 -20.84 1.34
N TYR A 62 5.33 -21.98 1.29
CA TYR A 62 5.86 -22.65 2.47
C TYR A 62 7.11 -23.47 2.17
N TRP A 63 7.90 -23.72 3.20
CA TRP A 63 9.02 -24.66 3.12
C TRP A 63 8.51 -26.08 3.26
N ASN A 64 8.72 -26.91 2.23
CA ASN A 64 8.40 -28.33 2.26
C ASN A 64 9.56 -29.11 2.88
N PRO A 65 9.39 -29.70 4.07
CA PRO A 65 10.47 -30.42 4.76
C PRO A 65 10.82 -31.73 4.06
N ILE A 66 9.92 -32.30 3.24
CA ILE A 66 10.15 -33.56 2.55
C ILE A 66 11.05 -33.34 1.34
N THR A 67 10.74 -32.34 0.51
CA THR A 67 11.53 -32.01 -0.67
C THR A 67 12.73 -31.13 -0.35
N ASN A 68 12.79 -30.58 0.88
CA ASN A 68 13.76 -29.60 1.35
C ASN A 68 13.83 -28.36 0.42
N ARG A 69 12.69 -27.92 -0.10
CA ARG A 69 12.55 -26.79 -1.02
C ARG A 69 11.41 -25.88 -0.59
N PHE A 70 11.53 -24.62 -1.00
CA PHE A 70 10.41 -23.69 -0.88
C PHE A 70 9.42 -23.93 -2.03
N GLU A 71 8.17 -24.10 -1.67
CA GLU A 71 7.05 -24.23 -2.61
C GLU A 71 6.24 -22.93 -2.55
N SER A 72 6.31 -22.15 -3.62
CA SER A 72 5.54 -20.91 -3.72
C SER A 72 4.07 -21.22 -3.98
N SER A 73 3.18 -20.42 -3.36
CA SER A 73 1.76 -20.47 -3.69
C SER A 73 1.47 -19.88 -5.07
N ASP A 74 2.32 -18.95 -5.52
CA ASP A 74 2.24 -18.33 -6.83
C ASP A 74 3.64 -17.91 -7.31
N PRO A 75 4.07 -18.32 -8.51
CA PRO A 75 5.38 -18.01 -9.04
C PRO A 75 5.64 -16.50 -9.17
N ALA A 76 4.68 -15.71 -9.65
CA ALA A 76 4.88 -14.29 -9.91
C ALA A 76 5.16 -13.51 -8.62
N ARG A 77 4.45 -13.83 -7.53
CA ARG A 77 4.69 -13.23 -6.21
C ARG A 77 6.09 -13.57 -5.70
N TRP A 78 6.44 -14.84 -5.82
CA TRP A 78 7.73 -15.33 -5.37
C TRP A 78 8.89 -14.73 -6.16
N ASP A 79 8.76 -14.67 -7.48
CA ASP A 79 9.76 -14.11 -8.38
C ASP A 79 10.00 -12.62 -8.12
N LEU A 80 8.94 -11.84 -7.90
CA LEU A 80 9.09 -10.45 -7.52
C LEU A 80 9.86 -10.30 -6.21
N LEU A 81 9.52 -11.08 -5.18
CA LEU A 81 10.21 -11.01 -3.89
C LEU A 81 11.68 -11.40 -3.98
N ARG A 82 12.01 -12.42 -4.76
CA ARG A 82 13.40 -12.81 -5.01
C ARG A 82 14.18 -11.75 -5.76
N THR A 83 13.55 -11.14 -6.76
CA THR A 83 14.15 -10.04 -7.51
C THR A 83 14.49 -8.87 -6.59
N LEU A 84 13.55 -8.46 -5.75
CA LEU A 84 13.75 -7.37 -4.80
C LEU A 84 14.82 -7.69 -3.74
N ASP A 85 14.86 -8.92 -3.23
CA ASP A 85 15.91 -9.37 -2.31
C ASP A 85 17.30 -9.33 -2.96
N ALA A 86 17.40 -9.76 -4.22
CA ALA A 86 18.66 -9.72 -4.96
C ALA A 86 19.12 -8.27 -5.24
N GLU A 87 18.20 -7.39 -5.60
CA GLU A 87 18.49 -5.96 -5.77
C GLU A 87 19.00 -5.32 -4.48
N GLU A 88 18.34 -5.58 -3.35
CA GLU A 88 18.75 -5.05 -2.03
C GLU A 88 20.11 -5.59 -1.54
N ARG A 89 20.54 -6.73 -2.04
CA ARG A 89 21.87 -7.28 -1.77
C ARG A 89 22.93 -6.76 -2.73
N SER A 90 22.53 -6.13 -3.82
CA SER A 90 23.44 -5.50 -4.77
C SER A 90 23.96 -4.15 -4.25
N ALA A 91 25.06 -3.65 -4.82
CA ALA A 91 25.66 -2.38 -4.42
C ALA A 91 24.77 -1.17 -4.75
N SER A 92 23.88 -1.27 -5.74
CA SER A 92 22.97 -0.20 -6.15
C SER A 92 21.64 -0.18 -5.39
N GLY A 93 21.29 -1.28 -4.69
CA GLY A 93 19.98 -1.43 -4.07
C GLY A 93 18.83 -1.46 -5.08
N SER A 94 17.60 -1.41 -4.59
CA SER A 94 16.42 -1.34 -5.44
C SER A 94 16.15 0.11 -5.89
N VAL A 95 16.28 0.34 -7.20
CA VAL A 95 16.20 1.69 -7.81
C VAL A 95 14.78 2.08 -8.18
N TYR A 96 13.93 1.10 -8.48
CA TYR A 96 12.60 1.34 -9.01
C TYR A 96 11.51 0.81 -8.08
N PRO A 97 10.34 1.45 -8.05
CA PRO A 97 9.23 0.94 -7.25
C PRO A 97 8.73 -0.41 -7.77
N ALA A 98 8.13 -1.17 -6.87
CA ALA A 98 7.38 -2.37 -7.17
C ALA A 98 6.05 -2.33 -6.44
N MET A 99 5.03 -2.98 -6.97
CA MET A 99 3.69 -2.98 -6.41
C MET A 99 3.06 -4.37 -6.41
N MET A 100 2.49 -4.76 -5.28
CA MET A 100 1.57 -5.89 -5.17
C MET A 100 0.17 -5.38 -4.91
N LEU A 101 -0.77 -5.76 -5.75
CA LEU A 101 -2.19 -5.50 -5.58
C LEU A 101 -2.85 -6.73 -4.97
N LEU A 102 -3.35 -6.61 -3.74
CA LEU A 102 -4.21 -7.60 -3.10
C LEU A 102 -5.65 -7.28 -3.52
N ASP A 103 -6.17 -8.03 -4.46
CA ASP A 103 -7.52 -7.78 -4.97
C ASP A 103 -8.54 -8.57 -4.15
N GLU A 104 -9.64 -7.90 -3.78
CA GLU A 104 -10.65 -8.42 -2.85
C GLU A 104 -10.05 -8.90 -1.52
N ALA A 105 -9.15 -8.12 -0.96
CA ALA A 105 -8.31 -8.50 0.17
C ALA A 105 -9.08 -8.92 1.42
N ASN A 106 -10.32 -8.50 1.56
CA ASN A 106 -11.18 -8.84 2.69
C ASN A 106 -12.12 -10.05 2.46
N LEU A 107 -11.86 -10.87 1.44
CA LEU A 107 -12.46 -12.21 1.34
C LEU A 107 -11.95 -13.17 2.42
N SER A 108 -10.80 -12.86 3.00
CA SER A 108 -10.21 -13.55 4.14
C SER A 108 -9.58 -12.55 5.10
N PRO A 109 -9.51 -12.83 6.42
CA PRO A 109 -8.92 -11.91 7.37
C PRO A 109 -7.45 -11.63 7.05
N MET A 110 -7.12 -10.39 6.67
CA MET A 110 -5.77 -9.99 6.24
C MET A 110 -4.70 -10.24 7.32
N GLU A 111 -5.06 -10.19 8.60
CA GLU A 111 -4.16 -10.47 9.72
C GLU A 111 -3.53 -11.85 9.67
N TYR A 112 -4.16 -12.82 9.04
CA TYR A 112 -3.67 -14.19 8.99
C TYR A 112 -2.66 -14.38 7.87
N TYR A 113 -3.00 -13.98 6.65
CA TYR A 113 -2.13 -14.23 5.51
C TYR A 113 -1.10 -13.12 5.26
N TRP A 114 -1.35 -11.88 5.79
CA TRP A 114 -0.51 -10.70 5.57
C TRP A 114 0.22 -10.21 6.84
N SER A 115 0.23 -11.00 7.92
CA SER A 115 0.76 -10.62 9.24
C SER A 115 2.22 -10.18 9.24
N ASP A 116 3.08 -10.89 8.51
CA ASP A 116 4.51 -10.57 8.46
C ASP A 116 4.77 -9.22 7.78
N TRP A 117 3.93 -8.86 6.81
CA TRP A 117 4.00 -7.59 6.08
C TRP A 117 3.51 -6.41 6.92
N MET A 118 2.55 -6.63 7.81
CA MET A 118 2.13 -5.62 8.77
C MET A 118 3.27 -5.18 9.68
N ARG A 119 4.20 -6.09 9.99
CA ARG A 119 5.39 -5.78 10.80
C ARG A 119 6.34 -4.84 10.06
N LEU A 120 6.44 -4.92 8.75
CA LEU A 120 7.25 -4.00 7.94
C LEU A 120 6.71 -2.56 7.95
N CYS A 121 5.41 -2.40 8.22
CA CYS A 121 4.82 -1.08 8.38
C CYS A 121 5.19 -0.41 9.72
N ASP A 122 5.86 -1.12 10.62
CA ASP A 122 6.28 -0.60 11.91
C ASP A 122 7.70 0.00 11.81
N GLU A 123 7.79 1.32 11.68
CA GLU A 123 9.04 2.07 11.46
C GLU A 123 10.15 1.77 12.47
N GLN A 124 9.80 1.42 13.70
CA GLN A 124 10.77 1.17 14.78
C GLN A 124 11.35 -0.26 14.77
N THR A 125 10.68 -1.18 14.08
CA THR A 125 11.05 -2.60 14.08
C THR A 125 11.43 -3.11 12.70
N SER A 126 11.25 -2.32 11.64
CA SER A 126 11.49 -2.78 10.29
C SER A 126 12.97 -2.72 9.94
N SER A 127 13.63 -3.86 10.06
CA SER A 127 14.93 -4.08 9.43
C SER A 127 14.84 -4.25 7.91
N GLY A 128 13.64 -4.10 7.32
CA GLY A 128 13.39 -4.47 5.93
C GLY A 128 13.45 -5.99 5.69
N ILE A 129 13.51 -6.79 6.74
CA ILE A 129 13.66 -8.24 6.63
C ILE A 129 12.35 -8.92 7.02
N VAL A 130 11.82 -9.74 6.12
CA VAL A 130 10.73 -10.67 6.38
C VAL A 130 11.27 -12.08 6.39
N THR A 131 11.01 -12.80 7.45
CA THR A 131 11.31 -14.22 7.51
C THR A 131 10.13 -14.99 6.95
N LEU A 132 10.19 -15.31 5.66
CA LEU A 132 9.12 -16.05 5.00
C LEU A 132 9.14 -17.53 5.38
N TRP A 133 10.31 -18.05 5.72
CA TRP A 133 10.54 -19.39 6.28
C TRP A 133 11.78 -19.36 7.19
N ASP A 134 11.91 -20.34 8.03
CA ASP A 134 12.92 -20.36 9.10
C ASP A 134 14.40 -20.37 8.61
N LYS A 135 14.64 -20.58 7.32
CA LYS A 135 16.01 -20.79 6.80
C LYS A 135 16.58 -19.63 5.99
N ALA A 136 15.76 -18.71 5.48
CA ALA A 136 16.27 -17.60 4.66
C ALA A 136 15.44 -16.31 4.85
N PRO A 137 16.01 -15.34 5.56
CA PRO A 137 15.41 -14.01 5.64
C PRO A 137 15.46 -13.35 4.27
N THR A 138 14.31 -12.82 3.82
CA THR A 138 14.17 -12.08 2.57
C THR A 138 14.21 -10.59 2.87
N LYS A 139 15.10 -9.86 2.23
CA LYS A 139 15.11 -8.40 2.30
C LYS A 139 14.01 -7.84 1.42
N VAL A 140 13.19 -7.01 2.01
CA VAL A 140 12.10 -6.32 1.31
C VAL A 140 12.42 -4.83 1.32
N PRO A 141 12.67 -4.22 0.16
CA PRO A 141 12.99 -2.81 0.08
C PRO A 141 11.78 -1.93 0.37
N GLU A 142 12.06 -0.70 0.80
CA GLU A 142 11.00 0.30 0.94
C GLU A 142 10.33 0.67 -0.39
N THR A 143 10.94 0.31 -1.52
CA THR A 143 10.38 0.51 -2.86
C THR A 143 9.18 -0.39 -3.16
N LEU A 144 8.99 -1.51 -2.41
CA LEU A 144 7.80 -2.34 -2.53
C LEU A 144 6.60 -1.67 -1.86
N ARG A 145 5.53 -1.51 -2.62
CA ARG A 145 4.26 -0.97 -2.14
C ARG A 145 3.14 -1.99 -2.27
N PHE A 146 2.29 -2.02 -1.24
CA PHE A 146 1.06 -2.82 -1.26
C PHE A 146 -0.15 -1.91 -1.47
N MET A 147 -0.97 -2.30 -2.41
CA MET A 147 -2.34 -1.79 -2.55
C MET A 147 -3.31 -2.94 -2.31
N ALA A 148 -4.45 -2.65 -1.75
CA ALA A 148 -5.50 -3.63 -1.55
C ALA A 148 -6.83 -3.04 -2.00
N THR A 149 -7.68 -3.85 -2.61
CA THR A 149 -9.09 -3.51 -2.83
C THR A 149 -9.94 -4.27 -1.84
N ILE A 150 -10.98 -3.63 -1.34
CA ILE A 150 -11.99 -4.26 -0.48
C ILE A 150 -13.39 -3.88 -0.93
N ASN A 151 -14.32 -4.78 -0.74
CA ASN A 151 -15.74 -4.54 -0.90
C ASN A 151 -16.38 -4.32 0.47
N ASN A 152 -17.35 -3.41 0.53
CA ASN A 152 -18.11 -3.12 1.74
C ASN A 152 -19.47 -3.83 1.68
N ASP A 153 -19.47 -5.13 1.52
CA ASP A 153 -20.69 -5.93 1.55
C ASP A 153 -20.75 -6.81 2.81
N SER A 154 -21.91 -7.36 3.08
CA SER A 154 -22.15 -8.16 4.28
C SER A 154 -21.49 -9.53 4.27
N THR A 155 -20.86 -9.92 3.15
CA THR A 155 -20.22 -11.23 2.97
C THR A 155 -18.71 -11.18 3.16
N THR A 156 -18.15 -10.00 3.36
CA THR A 156 -16.71 -9.78 3.48
C THR A 156 -16.28 -9.44 4.91
N GLU A 157 -15.03 -9.73 5.23
CA GLU A 157 -14.44 -9.46 6.53
C GLU A 157 -14.22 -7.95 6.74
N THR A 158 -14.45 -7.49 7.96
CA THR A 158 -14.15 -6.11 8.34
C THR A 158 -12.65 -5.91 8.55
N LEU A 159 -12.14 -4.75 8.18
CA LEU A 159 -10.75 -4.40 8.45
C LEU A 159 -10.51 -4.26 9.95
N SER A 160 -9.47 -4.91 10.45
CA SER A 160 -9.13 -4.77 11.86
C SER A 160 -8.58 -3.39 12.20
N PRO A 161 -8.74 -2.94 13.45
CA PRO A 161 -8.12 -1.70 13.91
C PRO A 161 -6.60 -1.66 13.72
N ARG A 162 -5.94 -2.81 13.78
CA ARG A 162 -4.49 -2.94 13.54
C ARG A 162 -4.10 -2.60 12.12
N LEU A 163 -4.89 -3.03 11.15
CA LEU A 163 -4.64 -2.74 9.74
C LEU A 163 -4.96 -1.29 9.42
N ILE A 164 -6.09 -0.77 9.93
CA ILE A 164 -6.49 0.63 9.73
C ILE A 164 -5.44 1.61 10.30
N ASP A 165 -4.79 1.26 11.40
CA ASP A 165 -3.70 2.08 11.95
C ASP A 165 -2.50 2.19 11.00
N ARG A 166 -2.23 1.16 10.21
CA ARG A 166 -1.09 1.08 9.29
C ARG A 166 -1.40 1.53 7.87
N ALA A 167 -2.61 1.27 7.40
CA ALA A 167 -3.04 1.59 6.05
C ALA A 167 -3.69 2.98 5.95
N ALA A 168 -3.62 3.60 4.78
CA ALA A 168 -4.54 4.65 4.38
C ALA A 168 -5.74 3.97 3.68
N VAL A 169 -6.95 4.26 4.11
CA VAL A 169 -8.17 3.74 3.50
C VAL A 169 -8.81 4.82 2.66
N VAL A 170 -8.90 4.59 1.36
CA VAL A 170 -9.48 5.54 0.40
C VAL A 170 -10.80 4.96 -0.10
N THR A 171 -11.89 5.63 0.20
CA THR A 171 -13.22 5.22 -0.29
C THR A 171 -13.50 5.87 -1.63
N LEU A 172 -13.78 5.04 -2.63
CA LEU A 172 -14.14 5.48 -3.97
C LEU A 172 -15.65 5.53 -4.10
N PRO A 173 -16.20 6.66 -4.58
CA PRO A 173 -17.62 6.74 -4.90
C PRO A 173 -17.94 5.91 -6.14
N VAL A 174 -19.19 5.51 -6.29
CA VAL A 174 -19.69 5.00 -7.57
C VAL A 174 -19.81 6.17 -8.55
N VAL A 175 -19.25 5.98 -9.74
CA VAL A 175 -19.31 6.98 -10.82
C VAL A 175 -20.27 6.48 -11.87
N ASP A 176 -21.34 7.23 -12.13
CA ASP A 176 -22.41 6.87 -13.09
C ASP A 176 -21.97 6.98 -14.55
N CYS A 177 -20.95 7.76 -14.83
CA CYS A 177 -20.41 7.96 -16.19
C CYS A 177 -18.90 7.97 -16.20
N ILE A 178 -18.31 7.17 -17.06
CA ILE A 178 -16.88 7.30 -17.42
C ILE A 178 -16.86 8.06 -18.75
N GLU A 179 -16.45 9.32 -18.72
CA GLU A 179 -16.08 9.99 -19.96
C GLU A 179 -14.84 9.26 -20.53
N ASN A 180 -14.90 8.93 -21.82
CA ASN A 180 -13.77 8.33 -22.52
C ASN A 180 -12.60 9.33 -22.55
N THR A 181 -11.77 9.29 -21.54
CA THR A 181 -10.51 10.03 -21.53
C THR A 181 -9.50 9.29 -22.40
N SER A 182 -8.74 10.02 -23.20
CA SER A 182 -7.64 9.46 -23.96
C SER A 182 -6.69 8.72 -23.01
N PRO A 183 -6.16 7.55 -23.42
CA PRO A 183 -5.27 6.80 -22.55
C PRO A 183 -4.10 7.68 -22.12
N ALA A 184 -3.80 7.69 -20.82
CA ALA A 184 -2.67 8.42 -20.27
C ALA A 184 -1.39 8.00 -21.02
N LYS A 185 -0.59 9.00 -21.43
CA LYS A 185 0.68 8.74 -22.10
C LYS A 185 1.55 7.96 -21.11
N VAL A 186 1.92 6.74 -21.48
CA VAL A 186 2.85 5.94 -20.68
C VAL A 186 4.18 6.69 -20.66
N VAL A 187 4.54 7.19 -19.50
CA VAL A 187 5.88 7.70 -19.24
C VAL A 187 6.73 6.49 -18.91
N GLY A 188 7.98 6.43 -19.35
CA GLY A 188 8.89 5.33 -19.03
C GLY A 188 9.01 5.10 -17.51
N PRO A 189 9.71 4.03 -17.09
CA PRO A 189 9.77 3.67 -15.68
C PRO A 189 10.29 4.82 -14.81
N VAL A 190 9.52 5.16 -13.77
CA VAL A 190 9.86 6.24 -12.83
C VAL A 190 10.68 5.65 -11.70
N SER A 191 11.86 6.22 -11.44
CA SER A 191 12.72 5.74 -10.36
C SER A 191 12.18 6.11 -8.97
N TRP A 192 12.55 5.32 -7.97
CA TRP A 192 12.20 5.62 -6.58
C TRP A 192 12.74 6.97 -6.11
N LYS A 193 13.94 7.33 -6.55
CA LYS A 193 14.57 8.62 -6.25
C LYS A 193 13.78 9.80 -6.81
N GLU A 194 13.24 9.68 -8.01
CA GLU A 194 12.37 10.71 -8.59
C GLU A 194 11.08 10.86 -7.81
N LEU A 195 10.44 9.75 -7.42
CA LEU A 195 9.25 9.78 -6.57
C LEU A 195 9.56 10.43 -5.21
N GLN A 196 10.66 10.07 -4.57
CA GLN A 196 11.09 10.69 -3.32
C GLN A 196 11.41 12.17 -3.48
N ALA A 197 12.06 12.58 -4.56
CA ALA A 197 12.36 13.99 -4.83
C ALA A 197 11.08 14.80 -5.03
N TYR A 198 10.08 14.23 -5.69
CA TYR A 198 8.82 14.91 -5.95
C TYR A 198 7.91 14.97 -4.71
N PHE A 199 7.77 13.85 -3.98
CA PHE A 199 6.84 13.75 -2.85
C PHE A 199 7.54 13.89 -1.49
N GLY A 200 8.76 13.38 -1.33
CA GLY A 200 9.46 13.28 -0.04
C GLY A 200 9.95 14.61 0.51
N ALA A 201 10.52 15.48 -0.34
CA ALA A 201 11.03 16.78 0.09
C ALA A 201 9.92 17.74 0.56
N LYS A 202 8.68 17.47 0.20
CA LYS A 202 7.50 18.26 0.53
C LYS A 202 6.80 17.81 1.81
N ALA A 203 7.20 16.65 2.35
CA ALA A 203 6.61 16.08 3.56
C ALA A 203 6.90 16.91 4.84
N VAL A 204 7.87 17.81 4.81
CA VAL A 204 8.07 18.80 5.87
C VAL A 204 7.10 19.94 5.62
N SER A 205 5.95 19.85 6.26
CA SER A 205 4.86 20.81 6.09
C SER A 205 5.30 22.23 6.46
N LYS A 206 5.14 23.16 5.52
CA LYS A 206 5.22 24.60 5.79
C LYS A 206 4.15 25.05 6.80
N ASN A 207 3.11 24.24 6.97
CA ASN A 207 1.91 24.50 7.77
C ASN A 207 1.90 23.69 9.07
N ALA A 208 3.06 23.50 9.70
CA ALA A 208 3.17 22.67 10.90
C ALA A 208 2.35 23.21 12.08
N ARG A 209 2.18 24.53 12.18
CA ARG A 209 1.37 25.16 13.24
C ARG A 209 -0.12 24.90 13.01
N GLU A 210 -0.59 25.17 11.80
CA GLU A 210 -1.98 24.98 11.39
C GLU A 210 -2.40 23.51 11.55
N LEU A 211 -1.51 22.58 11.22
CA LEU A 211 -1.74 21.14 11.43
C LEU A 211 -1.78 20.77 12.91
N SER A 212 -0.94 21.41 13.76
CA SER A 212 -1.00 21.21 15.20
C SER A 212 -2.34 21.72 15.77
N ASP A 213 -2.76 22.91 15.37
CA ASP A 213 -4.03 23.50 15.80
C ASP A 213 -5.23 22.66 15.34
N LEU A 214 -5.20 22.14 14.12
CA LEU A 214 -6.21 21.22 13.62
C LEU A 214 -6.23 19.92 14.44
N HIS A 215 -5.08 19.37 14.74
CA HIS A 215 -4.94 18.17 15.56
C HIS A 215 -5.50 18.37 16.97
N ASP A 216 -5.15 19.49 17.63
CA ASP A 216 -5.62 19.83 18.98
C ASP A 216 -7.15 19.99 19.05
N ARG A 217 -7.78 20.41 17.95
CA ARG A 217 -9.24 20.48 17.81
C ARG A 217 -9.88 19.14 17.46
N LEU A 218 -9.24 18.33 16.65
CA LEU A 218 -9.75 17.04 16.17
C LEU A 218 -9.68 15.97 17.27
N MET A 219 -8.61 15.95 18.07
CA MET A 219 -8.39 14.89 19.06
C MET A 219 -9.52 14.76 20.10
N PRO A 220 -10.00 15.85 20.73
CA PRO A 220 -11.13 15.74 21.68
C PRO A 220 -12.41 15.19 21.03
N MET A 221 -12.66 15.53 19.77
CA MET A 221 -13.82 15.03 19.04
C MET A 221 -13.72 13.53 18.79
N LEU A 222 -12.54 13.05 18.35
CA LEU A 222 -12.28 11.63 18.12
C LEU A 222 -12.32 10.83 19.44
N GLU A 223 -11.76 11.38 20.52
CA GLU A 223 -11.83 10.76 21.85
C GLU A 223 -13.27 10.62 22.35
N GLY A 224 -14.11 11.62 22.08
CA GLY A 224 -15.55 11.55 22.35
C GLY A 224 -16.26 10.41 21.60
N LEU A 225 -15.72 9.98 20.47
CA LEU A 225 -16.17 8.82 19.69
C LEU A 225 -15.44 7.52 20.07
N GLY A 226 -14.59 7.53 21.10
CA GLY A 226 -13.78 6.38 21.51
C GLY A 226 -12.59 6.09 20.57
N ILE A 227 -12.25 7.01 19.66
CA ILE A 227 -11.19 6.83 18.68
C ILE A 227 -9.90 7.48 19.18
N ARG A 228 -8.83 6.71 19.23
CA ARG A 228 -7.48 7.23 19.50
C ARG A 228 -6.58 7.05 18.28
N LEU A 229 -5.93 8.14 17.88
CA LEU A 229 -4.91 8.09 16.84
C LEU A 229 -3.55 7.73 17.45
N SER A 230 -2.87 6.78 16.85
CA SER A 230 -1.49 6.46 17.21
C SER A 230 -0.53 7.57 16.73
N PRO A 231 0.64 7.75 17.39
CA PRO A 231 1.68 8.65 16.87
C PRO A 231 2.09 8.36 15.43
N ARG A 232 2.00 7.10 15.00
CA ARG A 232 2.21 6.69 13.62
C ARG A 232 1.16 7.28 12.69
N SER A 233 -0.12 7.12 13.02
CA SER A 233 -1.21 7.68 12.22
C SER A 233 -1.07 9.18 12.06
N ILE A 234 -0.73 9.90 13.13
CA ILE A 234 -0.50 11.35 13.11
C ILE A 234 0.67 11.70 12.17
N ARG A 235 1.81 11.01 12.27
CA ARG A 235 2.94 11.23 11.35
C ARG A 235 2.56 10.98 9.90
N GLN A 236 1.80 9.90 9.63
CA GLN A 236 1.35 9.58 8.27
C GLN A 236 0.39 10.66 7.72
N MET A 237 -0.53 11.16 8.54
CA MET A 237 -1.42 12.27 8.15
C MET A 237 -0.60 13.53 7.83
N ASN A 238 0.34 13.91 8.69
CA ASN A 238 1.17 15.08 8.47
C ASN A 238 2.04 14.95 7.22
N GLY A 239 2.63 13.78 7.00
CA GLY A 239 3.40 13.48 5.79
C GLY A 239 2.56 13.57 4.52
N TYR A 240 1.34 13.02 4.56
CA TYR A 240 0.39 13.11 3.46
C TYR A 240 0.00 14.56 3.16
N VAL A 241 -0.36 15.36 4.18
CA VAL A 241 -0.71 16.76 3.99
C VAL A 241 0.45 17.56 3.40
N GLY A 242 1.67 17.32 3.89
CA GLY A 242 2.87 17.98 3.36
C GLY A 242 3.11 17.68 1.87
N ALA A 243 2.93 16.44 1.46
CA ALA A 243 3.08 16.03 0.05
C ALA A 243 1.90 16.51 -0.82
N ALA A 244 0.67 16.29 -0.39
CA ALA A 244 -0.54 16.56 -1.16
C ALA A 244 -0.82 18.05 -1.34
N SER A 245 -0.48 18.90 -0.36
CA SER A 245 -0.64 20.36 -0.46
C SER A 245 0.08 20.98 -1.66
N SER A 246 1.05 20.28 -2.25
CA SER A 246 1.75 20.76 -3.44
C SER A 246 1.09 20.34 -4.76
N ILE A 247 0.10 19.45 -4.68
CA ILE A 247 -0.62 18.91 -5.83
C ILE A 247 -1.94 19.65 -6.00
N PHE A 248 -2.59 19.98 -4.88
CA PHE A 248 -3.83 20.76 -4.90
C PHE A 248 -3.51 22.21 -5.26
N ALA A 249 -4.33 22.79 -6.11
CA ALA A 249 -4.25 24.24 -6.42
C ALA A 249 -4.86 25.04 -5.29
N ASP A 250 -4.28 26.20 -4.98
CA ASP A 250 -4.93 27.20 -4.14
C ASP A 250 -6.18 27.73 -4.86
N GLY A 251 -7.33 27.51 -4.22
CA GLY A 251 -8.65 28.01 -4.66
C GLY A 251 -9.22 28.96 -3.61
N ASP A 252 -10.51 28.85 -3.35
CA ASP A 252 -11.18 29.61 -2.26
C ASP A 252 -10.65 29.22 -0.88
N LYS A 253 -10.00 28.07 -0.77
CA LYS A 253 -9.35 27.57 0.45
C LYS A 253 -7.87 27.26 0.18
N PRO A 254 -7.01 27.37 1.21
CA PRO A 254 -5.62 26.92 1.11
C PRO A 254 -5.52 25.43 0.77
N ALA A 255 -4.65 25.05 -0.16
CA ALA A 255 -4.46 23.67 -0.62
C ALA A 255 -4.16 22.65 0.50
N TRP A 256 -3.52 23.09 1.59
CA TRP A 256 -3.25 22.22 2.74
C TRP A 256 -4.52 21.79 3.46
N LEU A 257 -5.58 22.58 3.43
CA LEU A 257 -6.84 22.27 4.11
C LEU A 257 -7.57 21.11 3.40
N ASP A 258 -7.59 21.12 2.07
CA ASP A 258 -8.14 20.00 1.29
C ASP A 258 -7.31 18.72 1.52
N ALA A 259 -5.98 18.85 1.56
CA ALA A 259 -5.10 17.74 1.89
C ALA A 259 -5.36 17.21 3.32
N ALA A 260 -5.65 18.08 4.29
CA ALA A 260 -6.00 17.69 5.64
C ALA A 260 -7.35 16.97 5.71
N ASP A 261 -8.35 17.42 4.97
CA ASP A 261 -9.65 16.75 4.87
C ASP A 261 -9.47 15.31 4.35
N PHE A 262 -8.70 15.12 3.29
CA PHE A 262 -8.41 13.77 2.78
C PHE A 262 -7.62 12.92 3.77
N ALA A 263 -6.70 13.51 4.54
CA ALA A 263 -5.97 12.78 5.58
C ALA A 263 -6.92 12.28 6.69
N VAL A 264 -7.88 13.10 7.10
CA VAL A 264 -8.93 12.73 8.07
C VAL A 264 -9.82 11.64 7.49
N MET A 265 -10.27 11.79 6.24
CA MET A 265 -11.08 10.79 5.58
C MET A 265 -10.39 9.42 5.51
N GLN A 266 -9.09 9.38 5.25
CA GLN A 266 -8.33 8.15 5.09
C GLN A 266 -7.95 7.49 6.43
N LYS A 267 -7.79 8.25 7.50
CA LYS A 267 -7.25 7.75 8.77
C LYS A 267 -8.23 7.76 9.94
N CYS A 268 -9.20 8.66 9.93
CA CYS A 268 -10.13 8.82 11.04
C CYS A 268 -11.49 8.17 10.75
N LEU A 269 -12.09 8.47 9.59
CA LEU A 269 -13.42 7.98 9.27
C LEU A 269 -13.52 6.44 9.23
N PRO A 270 -12.54 5.68 8.71
CA PRO A 270 -12.62 4.21 8.71
C PRO A 270 -12.64 3.58 10.11
N ARG A 271 -12.33 4.36 11.14
CA ARG A 271 -12.37 3.92 12.56
C ARG A 271 -13.72 4.16 13.22
N ILE A 272 -14.58 4.93 12.58
CA ILE A 272 -15.93 5.20 13.07
C ILE A 272 -16.79 4.00 12.68
N THR A 273 -16.85 3.02 13.57
CA THR A 273 -17.79 1.91 13.42
C THR A 273 -19.13 2.38 13.99
N GLY A 274 -20.01 2.83 13.12
CA GLY A 274 -21.39 3.13 13.49
C GLY A 274 -22.09 1.82 13.84
N THR A 275 -22.30 1.55 15.13
CA THR A 275 -23.45 0.76 15.52
C THR A 275 -24.66 1.66 15.32
N GLY A 276 -25.27 1.56 14.13
CA GLY A 276 -26.57 2.16 13.91
C GLY A 276 -27.53 1.58 14.95
N ALA A 277 -27.96 2.42 15.88
CA ALA A 277 -29.10 2.15 16.74
C ALA A 277 -30.37 2.34 15.91
#